data_56783203e8c446086d823477a4b52b77
#
_entry.id   56783203e8c446086d823477a4b52b77
#
_cell.length_a   1.000
_cell.length_b   1.000
_cell.length_c   1.000
_cell.angle_alpha   90.00
_cell.angle_beta   90.00
_cell.angle_gamma   90.00
#
_symmetry.space_group_name_H-M   'P 1'
#
loop_
_entity.id
_entity.type
_entity.pdbx_description
1 polymer ?
#
loop_
_entity_poly.entity_id
_entity_poly.type
_entity_poly.pdbx_seq_one_letter_code
_entity_poly.pdbx_strand_id
1 'polypeptide(L)'
;MPAAPASRAAGREVNPVELFRLLPAHFAAVLVCTLLGGILAFAAARLAPRSYQAEAQLYVAAAQEGLTSGYAELQLTADYQELLTSRTMLESVISTLGLSTDTAHLKDQITILHPADTHILRIVAADSSPQRAADIANALAALALDDLFARMGTTPPRLVEQAAPPQRFSGPGAVFHAAFGAGIGFLLCFAFLCLHYLRDDHIYTADDLTRCLGSSPLACIPDATPRRLHTWKGGRP
;
A
#
# COMPACT_ATOMS: atom_id res chain seq x y z
N MET A 1 -27.27 -54.55 -25.12
CA MET A 1 -26.08 -53.70 -24.87
C MET A 1 -26.50 -52.60 -23.91
N PRO A 2 -26.11 -52.63 -22.65
CA PRO A 2 -26.37 -51.51 -21.73
C PRO A 2 -25.27 -50.46 -21.92
N ALA A 3 -25.69 -49.21 -22.09
CA ALA A 3 -24.85 -48.05 -22.20
C ALA A 3 -24.03 -47.86 -20.91
N ALA A 4 -22.72 -47.68 -21.07
CA ALA A 4 -21.83 -47.32 -19.98
C ALA A 4 -22.19 -45.94 -19.41
N PRO A 5 -22.28 -45.78 -18.07
CA PRO A 5 -22.47 -44.45 -17.50
C PRO A 5 -21.24 -43.61 -17.75
N ALA A 6 -21.43 -42.49 -18.43
CA ALA A 6 -20.41 -41.44 -18.58
C ALA A 6 -19.91 -41.04 -17.17
N SER A 7 -18.68 -41.35 -16.88
CA SER A 7 -17.94 -40.84 -15.73
C SER A 7 -17.92 -39.32 -15.80
N ARG A 8 -18.89 -38.68 -15.16
CA ARG A 8 -18.76 -37.26 -14.79
C ARG A 8 -17.60 -37.18 -13.79
N ALA A 9 -16.50 -36.63 -14.23
CA ALA A 9 -15.51 -36.10 -13.32
C ALA A 9 -16.21 -35.14 -12.37
N ALA A 10 -16.62 -35.64 -11.20
CA ALA A 10 -17.16 -34.84 -10.14
C ALA A 10 -16.01 -33.94 -9.67
N GLY A 11 -16.04 -32.69 -10.13
CA GLY A 11 -15.12 -31.66 -9.62
C GLY A 11 -15.22 -31.70 -8.10
N ARG A 12 -14.10 -31.91 -7.44
CA ARG A 12 -13.98 -31.88 -5.98
C ARG A 12 -14.53 -30.55 -5.53
N GLU A 13 -15.72 -30.56 -4.87
CA GLU A 13 -16.28 -29.37 -4.25
C GLU A 13 -15.32 -28.96 -3.13
N VAL A 14 -14.59 -27.87 -3.37
CA VAL A 14 -13.65 -27.30 -2.41
C VAL A 14 -14.46 -26.71 -1.27
N ASN A 15 -14.53 -27.43 -0.15
CA ASN A 15 -15.24 -26.97 1.02
C ASN A 15 -14.35 -25.93 1.74
N PRO A 16 -14.72 -24.62 1.78
CA PRO A 16 -13.88 -23.59 2.38
C PRO A 16 -13.54 -23.87 3.85
N VAL A 17 -14.39 -24.63 4.54
CA VAL A 17 -14.17 -25.04 5.95
C VAL A 17 -12.98 -26.01 6.07
N GLU A 18 -12.78 -26.88 5.10
CA GLU A 18 -11.65 -27.82 5.10
C GLU A 18 -10.32 -27.08 4.83
N LEU A 19 -10.34 -26.06 3.99
CA LEU A 19 -9.18 -25.21 3.77
C LEU A 19 -8.71 -24.50 5.05
N PHE A 20 -9.66 -24.02 5.87
CA PHE A 20 -9.31 -23.41 7.16
C PHE A 20 -8.72 -24.41 8.18
N ARG A 21 -9.04 -25.70 8.08
CA ARG A 21 -8.45 -26.74 8.91
C ARG A 21 -6.97 -27.03 8.59
N LEU A 22 -6.50 -26.66 7.40
CA LEU A 22 -5.09 -26.79 7.02
C LEU A 22 -4.18 -25.80 7.77
N LEU A 23 -4.71 -24.63 8.18
CA LEU A 23 -3.95 -23.63 8.91
C LEU A 23 -3.33 -24.17 10.21
N PRO A 24 -4.08 -24.81 11.13
CA PRO A 24 -3.49 -25.35 12.36
C PRO A 24 -2.54 -26.52 12.09
N ALA A 25 -2.78 -27.32 11.03
CA ALA A 25 -1.90 -28.44 10.69
C ALA A 25 -0.52 -27.99 10.22
N HIS A 26 -0.43 -26.84 9.53
CA HIS A 26 0.80 -26.27 8.98
C HIS A 26 1.16 -24.91 9.62
N PHE A 27 0.72 -24.70 10.86
CA PHE A 27 0.88 -23.42 11.57
C PHE A 27 2.32 -22.91 11.59
N ALA A 28 3.29 -23.81 11.81
CA ALA A 28 4.72 -23.45 11.81
C ALA A 28 5.18 -22.91 10.45
N ALA A 29 4.78 -23.54 9.34
CA ALA A 29 5.12 -23.09 7.99
C ALA A 29 4.51 -21.73 7.66
N VAL A 30 3.22 -21.55 8.00
CA VAL A 30 2.52 -20.26 7.82
C VAL A 30 3.19 -19.15 8.62
N LEU A 31 3.51 -19.43 9.89
CA LEU A 31 4.17 -18.46 10.76
C LEU A 31 5.55 -18.06 10.23
N VAL A 32 6.35 -19.03 9.79
CA VAL A 32 7.68 -18.76 9.22
C VAL A 32 7.57 -17.92 7.94
N CYS A 33 6.68 -18.26 7.02
CA CYS A 33 6.48 -17.49 5.78
C CYS A 33 5.98 -16.06 6.06
N THR A 34 5.07 -15.89 7.02
CA THR A 34 4.56 -14.58 7.43
C THR A 34 5.68 -13.73 8.03
N LEU A 35 6.48 -14.29 8.92
CA LEU A 35 7.62 -13.60 9.53
C LEU A 35 8.69 -13.24 8.49
N LEU A 36 9.04 -14.17 7.60
CA LEU A 36 9.99 -13.91 6.53
C LEU A 36 9.51 -12.80 5.61
N GLY A 37 8.25 -12.81 5.19
CA GLY A 37 7.65 -11.74 4.40
C GLY A 37 7.71 -10.39 5.09
N GLY A 38 7.41 -10.34 6.38
CA GLY A 38 7.50 -9.14 7.21
C GLY A 38 8.93 -8.62 7.36
N ILE A 39 9.89 -9.50 7.63
CA ILE A 39 11.32 -9.15 7.79
C ILE A 39 11.89 -8.64 6.47
N LEU A 40 11.61 -9.30 5.35
CA LEU A 40 12.09 -8.88 4.04
C LEU A 40 11.53 -7.52 3.65
N ALA A 41 10.23 -7.28 3.85
CA ALA A 41 9.60 -6.00 3.58
C ALA A 41 10.11 -4.89 4.51
N PHE A 42 10.35 -5.20 5.77
CA PHE A 42 10.96 -4.27 6.71
C PHE A 42 12.39 -3.88 6.30
N ALA A 43 13.19 -4.87 5.90
CA ALA A 43 14.56 -4.62 5.42
C ALA A 43 14.55 -3.78 4.14
N ALA A 44 13.67 -4.10 3.18
CA ALA A 44 13.50 -3.32 1.96
C ALA A 44 13.09 -1.86 2.26
N ALA A 45 12.16 -1.65 3.19
CA ALA A 45 11.74 -0.32 3.62
C ALA A 45 12.86 0.50 4.29
N ARG A 46 13.81 -0.19 4.95
CA ARG A 46 14.99 0.48 5.56
C ARG A 46 16.05 0.88 4.55
N LEU A 47 16.12 0.16 3.43
CA LEU A 47 17.03 0.48 2.31
C LEU A 47 16.43 1.49 1.32
N ALA A 48 15.11 1.68 1.32
CA ALA A 48 14.45 2.65 0.45
C ALA A 48 14.90 4.09 0.77
N PRO A 49 15.09 4.94 -0.25
CA PRO A 49 15.46 6.33 -0.06
C PRO A 49 14.35 7.05 0.73
N ARG A 50 14.76 7.81 1.72
CA ARG A 50 13.83 8.60 2.54
C ARG A 50 13.40 9.82 1.74
N SER A 51 12.12 10.13 1.75
CA SER A 51 11.55 11.33 1.17
C SER A 51 11.07 12.26 2.27
N TYR A 52 11.42 13.53 2.17
CA TYR A 52 11.00 14.59 3.07
C TYR A 52 10.11 15.55 2.31
N GLN A 53 8.97 15.92 2.87
CA GLN A 53 8.02 16.85 2.27
C GLN A 53 8.01 18.14 3.04
N ALA A 54 8.25 19.25 2.35
CA ALA A 54 8.14 20.61 2.87
C ALA A 54 6.96 21.31 2.19
N GLU A 55 6.22 22.10 2.94
CA GLU A 55 4.99 22.74 2.50
C GLU A 55 5.09 24.26 2.67
N ALA A 56 4.85 25.01 1.60
CA ALA A 56 4.64 26.46 1.63
C ALA A 56 3.16 26.78 1.35
N GLN A 57 2.61 27.78 2.04
CA GLN A 57 1.21 28.15 1.92
C GLN A 57 1.04 29.57 1.40
N LEU A 58 0.27 29.71 0.32
CA LEU A 58 -0.09 30.97 -0.30
C LEU A 58 -1.58 31.24 -0.14
N TYR A 59 -1.96 32.44 0.26
CA TYR A 59 -3.34 32.90 0.25
C TYR A 59 -3.65 33.57 -1.08
N VAL A 60 -4.55 33.01 -1.83
CA VAL A 60 -5.01 33.54 -3.12
C VAL A 60 -6.37 34.23 -2.90
N ALA A 61 -6.39 35.54 -2.89
CA ALA A 61 -7.65 36.27 -2.83
C ALA A 61 -8.42 36.05 -4.14
N ALA A 62 -9.66 35.62 -4.07
CA ALA A 62 -10.55 35.58 -5.23
C ALA A 62 -10.72 37.01 -5.75
N ALA A 63 -10.19 37.28 -6.96
CA ALA A 63 -10.11 38.62 -7.52
C ALA A 63 -11.45 39.24 -7.93
N GLN A 64 -12.57 38.56 -7.74
CA GLN A 64 -13.89 39.08 -8.08
C GLN A 64 -14.94 38.68 -7.04
N GLU A 65 -15.34 39.67 -6.25
CA GLU A 65 -16.64 39.67 -5.56
C GLU A 65 -17.75 39.65 -6.62
N GLY A 66 -18.22 38.45 -6.98
CA GLY A 66 -19.33 38.33 -7.94
C GLY A 66 -19.53 36.98 -8.62
N LEU A 67 -18.52 36.10 -8.62
CA LEU A 67 -18.66 34.76 -9.20
C LEU A 67 -18.84 33.73 -8.09
N THR A 68 -20.03 33.67 -7.52
CA THR A 68 -20.46 32.69 -6.51
C THR A 68 -20.77 31.31 -7.12
N SER A 69 -20.00 30.83 -8.05
CA SER A 69 -20.16 29.47 -8.51
C SER A 69 -18.89 28.66 -8.22
N GLY A 70 -19.04 27.63 -7.39
CA GLY A 70 -17.94 26.73 -7.02
C GLY A 70 -17.19 26.09 -8.21
N TYR A 71 -17.74 26.21 -9.41
CA TYR A 71 -17.08 25.83 -10.66
C TYR A 71 -15.91 26.76 -11.04
N ALA A 72 -16.02 28.06 -10.76
CA ALA A 72 -14.95 29.02 -11.06
C ALA A 72 -13.75 28.82 -10.13
N GLU A 73 -13.98 28.43 -8.91
CA GLU A 73 -12.95 28.19 -7.89
C GLU A 73 -12.13 26.91 -8.21
N LEU A 74 -12.81 25.85 -8.64
CA LEU A 74 -12.17 24.61 -9.09
C LEU A 74 -11.32 24.83 -10.36
N GLN A 75 -11.78 25.68 -11.27
CA GLN A 75 -11.07 25.99 -12.51
C GLN A 75 -9.81 26.81 -12.25
N LEU A 76 -9.88 27.82 -11.39
CA LEU A 76 -8.73 28.61 -10.98
C LEU A 76 -7.62 27.75 -10.34
N THR A 77 -8.00 26.76 -9.56
CA THR A 77 -7.03 25.83 -8.92
C THR A 77 -6.29 25.00 -9.95
N ALA A 78 -6.99 24.47 -10.94
CA ALA A 78 -6.37 23.68 -12.01
C ALA A 78 -5.41 24.55 -12.84
N ASP A 79 -5.80 25.79 -13.13
CA ASP A 79 -4.97 26.73 -13.86
C ASP A 79 -3.69 27.08 -13.09
N TYR A 80 -3.80 27.32 -11.77
CA TYR A 80 -2.61 27.57 -10.93
C TYR A 80 -1.69 26.35 -10.86
N GLN A 81 -2.24 25.17 -10.75
CA GLN A 81 -1.44 23.93 -10.74
C GLN A 81 -0.67 23.75 -12.04
N GLU A 82 -1.31 23.95 -13.18
CA GLU A 82 -0.67 23.83 -14.49
C GLU A 82 0.41 24.90 -14.69
N LEU A 83 0.13 26.14 -14.32
CA LEU A 83 1.07 27.26 -14.47
C LEU A 83 2.30 27.11 -13.56
N LEU A 84 2.12 26.73 -12.30
CA LEU A 84 3.20 26.54 -11.33
C LEU A 84 4.06 25.31 -11.65
N THR A 85 3.49 24.29 -12.28
CA THR A 85 4.23 23.14 -12.76
C THR A 85 4.69 23.25 -14.22
N SER A 86 4.53 24.44 -14.81
CA SER A 86 4.98 24.69 -16.17
C SER A 86 6.52 24.58 -16.28
N ARG A 87 6.97 24.16 -17.47
CA ARG A 87 8.40 23.99 -17.75
C ARG A 87 9.21 25.24 -17.41
N THR A 88 8.72 26.43 -17.78
CA THR A 88 9.41 27.69 -17.55
C THR A 88 9.60 28.00 -16.07
N MET A 89 8.58 27.74 -15.25
CA MET A 89 8.66 27.91 -13.80
C MET A 89 9.66 26.93 -13.17
N LEU A 90 9.62 25.68 -13.58
CA LEU A 90 10.54 24.65 -13.08
C LEU A 90 12.01 24.94 -13.49
N GLU A 91 12.25 25.39 -14.72
CA GLU A 91 13.57 25.83 -15.18
C GLU A 91 14.09 27.04 -14.37
N SER A 92 13.21 27.97 -14.00
CA SER A 92 13.54 29.08 -13.12
C SER A 92 13.94 28.67 -11.72
N VAL A 93 13.20 27.69 -11.13
CA VAL A 93 13.56 27.11 -9.83
C VAL A 93 14.92 26.40 -9.90
N ILE A 94 15.12 25.57 -10.94
CA ILE A 94 16.39 24.85 -11.15
C ILE A 94 17.56 25.81 -11.24
N SER A 95 17.41 26.88 -12.02
CA SER A 95 18.47 27.89 -12.20
C SER A 95 18.74 28.69 -10.93
N THR A 96 17.68 29.05 -10.18
CA THR A 96 17.82 29.85 -8.95
C THR A 96 18.49 29.05 -7.84
N LEU A 97 18.16 27.77 -7.71
CA LEU A 97 18.72 26.89 -6.67
C LEU A 97 19.97 26.12 -7.14
N GLY A 98 20.34 26.21 -8.41
CA GLY A 98 21.49 25.50 -8.97
C GLY A 98 21.31 23.96 -8.88
N LEU A 99 20.10 23.47 -9.09
CA LEU A 99 19.80 22.03 -8.99
C LEU A 99 20.35 21.29 -10.21
N SER A 100 20.95 20.13 -9.99
CA SER A 100 21.40 19.21 -11.05
C SER A 100 20.31 18.19 -11.43
N THR A 101 19.05 18.64 -11.50
CA THR A 101 17.87 17.81 -11.71
C THR A 101 17.16 18.24 -13.00
N ASP A 102 16.55 17.29 -13.72
CA ASP A 102 15.73 17.59 -14.88
C ASP A 102 14.35 18.12 -14.48
N THR A 103 13.75 18.95 -15.35
CA THR A 103 12.40 19.51 -15.14
C THR A 103 11.32 18.45 -14.95
N ALA A 104 11.42 17.32 -15.68
CA ALA A 104 10.48 16.21 -15.53
C ALA A 104 10.54 15.60 -14.12
N HIS A 105 11.75 15.36 -13.63
CA HIS A 105 11.94 14.79 -12.28
C HIS A 105 11.51 15.78 -11.18
N LEU A 106 11.79 17.08 -11.36
CA LEU A 106 11.34 18.12 -10.42
C LEU A 106 9.81 18.22 -10.40
N LYS A 107 9.16 18.09 -11.56
CA LYS A 107 7.69 18.08 -11.64
C LYS A 107 7.07 16.96 -10.80
N ASP A 108 7.65 15.77 -10.84
CA ASP A 108 7.17 14.61 -10.05
C ASP A 108 7.39 14.81 -8.53
N GLN A 109 8.31 15.66 -8.15
CA GLN A 109 8.60 16.00 -6.75
C GLN A 109 7.70 17.11 -6.19
N ILE A 110 6.97 17.82 -7.04
CA ILE A 110 6.12 18.94 -6.63
C ILE A 110 4.66 18.54 -6.73
N THR A 111 3.92 18.77 -5.65
CA THR A 111 2.47 18.58 -5.61
C THR A 111 1.82 19.88 -5.14
N ILE A 112 0.87 20.37 -5.90
CA ILE A 112 0.10 21.55 -5.54
C ILE A 112 -1.27 21.11 -5.11
N LEU A 113 -1.63 21.48 -3.89
CA LEU A 113 -2.90 21.13 -3.26
C LEU A 113 -3.69 22.39 -2.99
N HIS A 114 -4.98 22.34 -3.29
CA HIS A 114 -5.93 23.34 -2.90
C HIS A 114 -7.04 22.66 -2.08
N PRO A 115 -7.06 22.82 -0.76
CA PRO A 115 -8.15 22.27 0.05
C PRO A 115 -9.48 22.91 -0.32
N ALA A 116 -10.51 22.10 -0.51
CA ALA A 116 -11.85 22.57 -0.81
C ALA A 116 -12.31 23.62 0.24
N ASP A 117 -13.06 24.59 -0.22
CA ASP A 117 -13.63 25.66 0.62
C ASP A 117 -12.57 26.57 1.31
N THR A 118 -11.35 26.62 0.78
CA THR A 118 -10.32 27.53 1.29
C THR A 118 -9.68 28.33 0.14
N HIS A 119 -9.17 29.52 0.45
CA HIS A 119 -8.38 30.31 -0.48
C HIS A 119 -6.85 30.06 -0.32
N ILE A 120 -6.49 28.90 0.20
CA ILE A 120 -5.10 28.52 0.48
C ILE A 120 -4.61 27.58 -0.60
N LEU A 121 -3.54 27.96 -1.26
CA LEU A 121 -2.77 27.12 -2.17
C LEU A 121 -1.56 26.57 -1.42
N ARG A 122 -1.43 25.26 -1.35
CA ARG A 122 -0.31 24.57 -0.70
C ARG A 122 0.63 24.03 -1.74
N ILE A 123 1.87 24.46 -1.68
CA ILE A 123 2.97 23.99 -2.53
C ILE A 123 3.77 22.99 -1.69
N VAL A 124 3.69 21.72 -2.04
CA VAL A 124 4.41 20.64 -1.37
C VAL A 124 5.55 20.18 -2.27
N ALA A 125 6.76 20.26 -1.78
CA ALA A 125 7.94 19.74 -2.46
C ALA A 125 8.51 18.54 -1.70
N ALA A 126 8.85 17.47 -2.42
CA ALA A 126 9.40 16.24 -1.88
C ALA A 126 10.83 16.03 -2.36
N ASP A 127 11.79 15.90 -1.45
CA ASP A 127 13.19 15.61 -1.77
C ASP A 127 13.81 14.65 -0.76
N SER A 128 14.96 14.08 -1.12
CA SER A 128 15.77 13.25 -0.21
C SER A 128 16.42 14.06 0.93
N SER A 129 16.59 15.38 0.74
CA SER A 129 17.10 16.32 1.72
C SER A 129 16.00 17.24 2.24
N PRO A 130 15.78 17.32 3.58
CA PRO A 130 14.75 18.20 4.14
C PRO A 130 14.98 19.67 3.83
N GLN A 131 16.25 20.11 3.73
CA GLN A 131 16.58 21.48 3.40
C GLN A 131 16.21 21.79 1.95
N ARG A 132 16.60 20.92 0.99
CA ARG A 132 16.28 21.13 -0.43
C ARG A 132 14.78 21.11 -0.69
N ALA A 133 14.02 20.25 0.02
CA ALA A 133 12.57 20.24 -0.10
C ALA A 133 11.97 21.60 0.30
N ALA A 134 12.45 22.20 1.41
CA ALA A 134 12.02 23.53 1.83
C ALA A 134 12.44 24.62 0.87
N ASP A 135 13.67 24.58 0.37
CA ASP A 135 14.19 25.56 -0.58
C ASP A 135 13.42 25.52 -1.91
N ILE A 136 13.09 24.34 -2.43
CA ILE A 136 12.27 24.17 -3.65
C ILE A 136 10.87 24.75 -3.45
N ALA A 137 10.20 24.41 -2.34
CA ALA A 137 8.86 24.92 -2.07
C ALA A 137 8.85 26.45 -1.92
N ASN A 138 9.82 27.02 -1.22
CA ASN A 138 9.95 28.46 -1.03
C ASN A 138 10.32 29.20 -2.32
N ALA A 139 11.24 28.65 -3.13
CA ALA A 139 11.60 29.24 -4.42
C ALA A 139 10.41 29.27 -5.37
N LEU A 140 9.64 28.18 -5.43
CA LEU A 140 8.42 28.12 -6.25
C LEU A 140 7.36 29.10 -5.75
N ALA A 141 7.19 29.23 -4.44
CA ALA A 141 6.29 30.21 -3.84
C ALA A 141 6.71 31.65 -4.16
N ALA A 142 8.01 31.97 -4.08
CA ALA A 142 8.52 33.29 -4.41
C ALA A 142 8.31 33.63 -5.89
N LEU A 143 8.65 32.72 -6.81
CA LEU A 143 8.41 32.90 -8.25
C LEU A 143 6.92 33.05 -8.58
N ALA A 144 6.05 32.33 -7.84
CA ALA A 144 4.61 32.49 -7.97
C ALA A 144 4.17 33.93 -7.62
N LEU A 145 4.72 34.50 -6.54
CA LEU A 145 4.42 35.86 -6.11
C LEU A 145 4.88 36.93 -7.11
N ASP A 146 6.07 36.76 -7.64
CA ASP A 146 6.74 37.82 -8.45
C ASP A 146 6.28 37.81 -9.92
N ASP A 147 6.17 36.64 -10.53
CA ASP A 147 6.06 36.55 -11.99
C ASP A 147 4.66 36.10 -12.47
N LEU A 148 4.08 35.12 -11.82
CA LEU A 148 2.84 34.50 -12.28
C LEU A 148 1.64 35.44 -12.14
N PHE A 149 1.48 36.02 -10.95
CA PHE A 149 0.33 36.86 -10.65
C PHE A 149 0.40 38.22 -11.28
N ALA A 150 1.64 38.78 -11.46
CA ALA A 150 1.84 40.01 -12.20
C ALA A 150 1.41 39.86 -13.67
N ARG A 151 1.63 38.72 -14.29
CA ARG A 151 1.22 38.44 -15.67
C ARG A 151 -0.24 38.18 -15.85
N MET A 152 -0.91 37.60 -14.83
CA MET A 152 -2.35 37.31 -14.87
C MET A 152 -3.25 38.51 -14.58
N GLY A 153 -2.67 39.64 -14.11
CA GLY A 153 -3.43 40.85 -13.74
C GLY A 153 -4.39 40.62 -12.56
N THR A 154 -4.17 39.58 -11.78
CA THR A 154 -4.94 39.24 -10.58
C THR A 154 -4.31 39.85 -9.33
N THR A 155 -5.06 39.93 -8.25
CA THR A 155 -4.52 40.40 -6.97
C THR A 155 -3.38 39.46 -6.52
N PRO A 156 -2.18 40.01 -6.22
CA PRO A 156 -1.05 39.18 -5.84
C PRO A 156 -1.39 38.39 -4.57
N PRO A 157 -1.07 37.07 -4.54
CA PRO A 157 -1.29 36.27 -3.36
C PRO A 157 -0.40 36.76 -2.22
N ARG A 158 -0.75 36.36 -1.02
CA ARG A 158 0.06 36.63 0.16
C ARG A 158 0.67 35.32 0.65
N LEU A 159 1.98 35.36 0.91
CA LEU A 159 2.63 34.25 1.58
C LEU A 159 2.11 34.17 3.02
N VAL A 160 1.47 33.05 3.35
CA VAL A 160 0.94 32.77 4.69
C VAL A 160 1.99 32.09 5.54
N GLU A 161 2.63 31.07 4.99
CA GLU A 161 3.62 30.28 5.69
C GLU A 161 4.74 29.84 4.74
N GLN A 162 5.98 30.03 5.17
CA GLN A 162 7.16 29.53 4.46
C GLN A 162 7.37 28.06 4.79
N ALA A 163 7.84 27.32 3.80
CA ALA A 163 8.24 25.94 4.01
C ALA A 163 9.43 25.88 4.98
N ALA A 164 9.25 25.17 6.08
CA ALA A 164 10.30 24.84 7.01
C ALA A 164 10.87 23.44 6.72
N PRO A 165 12.18 23.19 6.95
CA PRO A 165 12.74 21.85 6.78
C PRO A 165 12.04 20.83 7.68
N PRO A 166 11.45 19.77 7.14
CA PRO A 166 10.71 18.81 7.93
C PRO A 166 11.66 17.99 8.82
N GLN A 167 11.28 17.82 10.08
CA GLN A 167 12.05 17.02 11.04
C GLN A 167 11.79 15.52 10.91
N ARG A 168 10.71 15.14 10.21
CA ARG A 168 10.32 13.74 10.02
C ARG A 168 10.21 13.44 8.54
N PHE A 169 10.59 12.22 8.17
CA PHE A 169 10.38 11.76 6.79
C PHE A 169 8.88 11.56 6.52
N SER A 170 8.48 11.89 5.32
CA SER A 170 7.11 11.75 4.84
C SER A 170 7.01 10.45 4.05
N GLY A 171 6.42 9.44 4.66
CA GLY A 171 6.24 8.16 4.01
C GLY A 171 5.67 7.13 4.99
N PRO A 172 5.08 6.05 4.48
CA PRO A 172 4.60 4.98 5.35
C PRO A 172 5.79 4.41 6.12
N GLY A 173 5.65 4.31 7.45
CA GLY A 173 6.70 3.82 8.32
C GLY A 173 7.15 2.40 7.97
N ALA A 174 8.37 2.03 8.31
CA ALA A 174 8.90 0.67 8.09
C ALA A 174 8.01 -0.42 8.71
N VAL A 175 7.29 -0.10 9.77
CA VAL A 175 6.32 -1.01 10.41
C VAL A 175 5.12 -1.29 9.50
N PHE A 176 4.64 -0.28 8.77
CA PHE A 176 3.55 -0.46 7.80
C PHE A 176 3.98 -1.40 6.67
N HIS A 177 5.17 -1.23 6.12
CA HIS A 177 5.73 -2.13 5.09
C HIS A 177 5.92 -3.55 5.63
N ALA A 178 6.38 -3.69 6.89
CA ALA A 178 6.49 -5.00 7.53
C ALA A 178 5.14 -5.70 7.67
N ALA A 179 4.11 -4.99 8.10
CA ALA A 179 2.74 -5.54 8.20
C ALA A 179 2.19 -5.95 6.83
N PHE A 180 2.40 -5.11 5.82
CA PHE A 180 1.98 -5.40 4.44
C PHE A 180 2.74 -6.60 3.86
N GLY A 181 4.05 -6.67 4.06
CA GLY A 181 4.88 -7.81 3.64
C GLY A 181 4.52 -9.11 4.38
N ALA A 182 4.19 -9.04 5.66
CA ALA A 182 3.68 -10.18 6.42
C ALA A 182 2.33 -10.68 5.85
N GLY A 183 1.43 -9.77 5.48
CA GLY A 183 0.17 -10.11 4.82
C GLY A 183 0.38 -10.82 3.48
N ILE A 184 1.29 -10.33 2.65
CA ILE A 184 1.65 -10.97 1.38
C ILE A 184 2.27 -12.36 1.63
N GLY A 185 3.19 -12.48 2.58
CA GLY A 185 3.82 -13.75 2.96
C GLY A 185 2.79 -14.79 3.43
N PHE A 186 1.82 -14.36 4.21
CA PHE A 186 0.69 -15.19 4.63
C PHE A 186 -0.15 -15.66 3.44
N LEU A 187 -0.55 -14.74 2.54
CA LEU A 187 -1.36 -15.07 1.37
C LEU A 187 -0.66 -16.05 0.43
N LEU A 188 0.63 -15.84 0.17
CA LEU A 188 1.42 -16.74 -0.68
C LEU A 188 1.55 -18.14 -0.07
N CYS A 189 1.82 -18.21 1.24
CA CYS A 189 1.88 -19.49 1.94
C CYS A 189 0.53 -20.21 1.91
N PHE A 190 -0.55 -19.50 2.17
CA PHE A 190 -1.91 -20.04 2.12
C PHE A 190 -2.26 -20.55 0.72
N ALA A 191 -1.97 -19.75 -0.32
CA ALA A 191 -2.18 -20.15 -1.71
C ALA A 191 -1.38 -21.40 -2.07
N PHE A 192 -0.12 -21.50 -1.61
CA PHE A 192 0.71 -22.67 -1.81
C PHE A 192 0.15 -23.91 -1.11
N LEU A 193 -0.32 -23.77 0.14
CA LEU A 193 -0.96 -24.87 0.86
C LEU A 193 -2.25 -25.31 0.17
N CYS A 194 -3.06 -24.38 -0.31
CA CYS A 194 -4.27 -24.72 -1.08
C CYS A 194 -3.94 -25.48 -2.36
N LEU A 195 -2.91 -25.03 -3.08
CA LEU A 195 -2.48 -25.69 -4.32
C LEU A 195 -1.92 -27.09 -4.03
N HIS A 196 -1.13 -27.22 -2.97
CA HIS A 196 -0.62 -28.52 -2.52
C HIS A 196 -1.76 -29.46 -2.16
N TYR A 197 -2.76 -28.98 -1.40
CA TYR A 197 -3.95 -29.75 -1.02
C TYR A 197 -4.79 -30.19 -2.23
N LEU A 198 -4.91 -29.31 -3.24
CA LEU A 198 -5.63 -29.65 -4.48
C LEU A 198 -4.91 -30.69 -5.33
N ARG A 199 -3.58 -30.79 -5.20
CA ARG A 199 -2.76 -31.79 -5.90
C ARG A 199 -2.57 -33.09 -5.13
N ASP A 200 -2.99 -33.12 -3.86
CA ASP A 200 -2.91 -34.29 -3.00
C ASP A 200 -4.15 -35.15 -3.23
N ASP A 201 -3.99 -36.28 -3.91
CA ASP A 201 -5.04 -37.28 -4.21
C ASP A 201 -5.24 -38.28 -3.08
N HIS A 202 -4.68 -38.04 -1.88
CA HIS A 202 -4.81 -38.97 -0.77
C HIS A 202 -6.21 -38.88 -0.13
N ILE A 203 -6.77 -40.05 0.17
CA ILE A 203 -8.07 -40.19 0.83
C ILE A 203 -7.83 -40.17 2.34
N TYR A 204 -8.27 -39.13 3.04
CA TYR A 204 -8.06 -38.96 4.49
C TYR A 204 -9.27 -39.29 5.32
N THR A 205 -10.47 -39.29 4.74
CA THR A 205 -11.73 -39.48 5.47
C THR A 205 -12.59 -40.60 4.89
N ALA A 206 -13.36 -41.25 5.74
CA ALA A 206 -14.33 -42.28 5.32
C ALA A 206 -15.39 -41.71 4.34
N ASP A 207 -15.70 -40.42 4.45
CA ASP A 207 -16.61 -39.73 3.53
C ASP A 207 -16.02 -39.56 2.14
N ASP A 208 -14.72 -39.40 2.02
CA ASP A 208 -14.01 -39.31 0.71
C ASP A 208 -14.11 -40.68 0.01
N LEU A 209 -14.00 -41.75 0.75
CA LEU A 209 -14.15 -43.13 0.21
C LEU A 209 -15.53 -43.36 -0.36
N THR A 210 -16.57 -42.95 0.37
CA THR A 210 -17.96 -43.08 -0.10
C THR A 210 -18.24 -42.22 -1.33
N ARG A 211 -17.63 -41.06 -1.45
CA ARG A 211 -17.76 -40.19 -2.63
C ARG A 211 -17.01 -40.74 -3.85
N CYS A 212 -15.81 -41.30 -3.64
CA CYS A 212 -14.99 -41.81 -4.74
C CYS A 212 -15.44 -43.20 -5.24
N LEU A 213 -15.85 -44.09 -4.35
CA LEU A 213 -16.21 -45.49 -4.67
C LEU A 213 -17.72 -45.77 -4.72
N GLY A 214 -18.55 -44.80 -4.30
CA GLY A 214 -20.02 -44.96 -4.30
C GLY A 214 -20.54 -45.99 -3.28
N SER A 215 -19.68 -46.52 -2.41
CA SER A 215 -20.02 -47.51 -1.38
C SER A 215 -19.50 -47.10 -0.01
N SER A 216 -20.30 -47.32 1.03
CA SER A 216 -19.88 -47.04 2.41
C SER A 216 -18.77 -47.98 2.87
N PRO A 217 -17.78 -47.53 3.65
CA PRO A 217 -16.72 -48.37 4.17
C PRO A 217 -17.32 -49.43 5.11
N LEU A 218 -16.90 -50.67 4.94
CA LEU A 218 -17.38 -51.82 5.73
C LEU A 218 -16.85 -51.81 7.18
N ALA A 219 -15.68 -51.21 7.41
CA ALA A 219 -15.10 -51.04 8.73
C ALA A 219 -14.05 -49.90 8.70
N CYS A 220 -13.94 -49.17 9.79
CA CYS A 220 -12.90 -48.20 10.04
C CYS A 220 -12.01 -48.72 11.19
N ILE A 221 -10.74 -48.97 10.92
CA ILE A 221 -9.78 -49.38 11.94
C ILE A 221 -9.20 -48.08 12.54
N PRO A 222 -9.49 -47.76 13.82
CA PRO A 222 -8.94 -46.61 14.45
C PRO A 222 -7.43 -46.77 14.61
N ASP A 223 -6.68 -45.72 14.28
CA ASP A 223 -5.24 -45.69 14.47
C ASP A 223 -4.90 -45.89 15.94
N ALA A 224 -4.25 -47.01 16.27
CA ALA A 224 -3.77 -47.33 17.59
C ALA A 224 -2.52 -46.48 17.91
N THR A 225 -2.69 -45.18 18.08
CA THR A 225 -1.65 -44.38 18.72
C THR A 225 -1.42 -44.93 20.12
N PRO A 226 -0.20 -45.36 20.48
CA PRO A 226 0.04 -45.88 21.84
C PRO A 226 -0.23 -44.76 22.82
N ARG A 227 -1.38 -44.79 23.49
CA ARG A 227 -1.64 -43.98 24.70
C ARG A 227 -0.46 -44.24 25.60
N ARG A 228 0.39 -43.23 25.84
CA ARG A 228 1.39 -43.28 26.90
C ARG A 228 0.66 -43.71 28.17
N LEU A 229 0.86 -44.97 28.57
CA LEU A 229 0.41 -45.45 29.86
C LEU A 229 1.04 -44.54 30.90
N HIS A 230 0.23 -43.74 31.54
CA HIS A 230 0.62 -43.05 32.78
C HIS A 230 1.02 -44.16 33.74
N THR A 231 2.30 -44.32 33.98
CA THR A 231 2.81 -45.22 35.02
C THR A 231 2.22 -44.74 36.33
N TRP A 232 1.22 -45.51 36.78
CA TRP A 232 0.65 -45.38 38.11
C TRP A 232 1.79 -45.72 39.12
N LYS A 233 2.38 -44.69 39.72
CA LYS A 233 3.29 -44.83 40.85
C LYS A 233 2.45 -45.37 42.03
N GLY A 234 2.42 -46.69 42.18
CA GLY A 234 1.88 -47.36 43.37
C GLY A 234 2.60 -46.86 44.61
N GLY A 235 1.88 -46.16 45.48
CA GLY A 235 2.34 -45.95 46.85
C GLY A 235 2.44 -47.28 47.56
N ARG A 236 3.53 -47.54 48.22
CA ARG A 236 3.71 -48.60 49.21
C ARG A 236 3.23 -48.12 50.59
N PRO A 237 2.73 -49.03 51.41
CA PRO A 237 2.19 -48.77 52.72
C PRO A 237 3.23 -48.24 53.72
#